data_5baa5bf7b18fa53e4c7c9c70db6a4372
#
_entry.id   5baa5bf7b18fa53e4c7c9c70db6a4372
#
_cell.length_a   1.000
_cell.length_b   1.000
_cell.length_c   1.000
_cell.angle_alpha   90.00
_cell.angle_beta   90.00
_cell.angle_gamma   90.00
#
_symmetry.space_group_name_H-M   'P 1'
#
loop_
_entity.id
_entity.type
_entity.pdbx_description
1 polymer ?
#
loop_
_entity_poly.entity_id
_entity_poly.type
_entity_poly.pdbx_seq_one_letter_code
_entity_poly.pdbx_strand_id
1 'polypeptide(L)'
;LPWINPSPNMRNLTQAILYPGIGLLEMTHLSVGRGTDTPFEIFGAPYINHLELAEELNRLNYPGVRFVPIQFKPTSSKFVGETCNGVNIILTDRENCPVVNLGIAIAHTLNRLYAPNFDIQNFNRLLKHPEAIKELERGQSWERITASWQSEIEDFHIRRKPFLIYK
;
A
#
# COMPACT_ATOMS: atom_id res chain seq x y z
N LEU A 1 -13.41 -11.77 -19.57
CA LEU A 1 -13.41 -10.57 -20.40
C LEU A 1 -11.98 -10.02 -20.50
N PRO A 2 -11.55 -9.48 -21.65
CA PRO A 2 -10.26 -8.84 -21.79
C PRO A 2 -10.18 -7.60 -20.89
N TRP A 3 -8.99 -7.35 -20.32
CA TRP A 3 -8.75 -6.16 -19.52
C TRP A 3 -8.75 -4.90 -20.40
N ILE A 4 -9.48 -3.88 -20.00
CA ILE A 4 -9.46 -2.55 -20.61
C ILE A 4 -8.88 -1.59 -19.57
N ASN A 5 -7.80 -0.89 -19.90
CA ASN A 5 -7.13 0.01 -18.97
C ASN A 5 -8.03 1.19 -18.56
N PRO A 6 -8.47 1.28 -17.29
CA PRO A 6 -9.25 2.43 -16.82
C PRO A 6 -8.38 3.69 -16.68
N SER A 7 -7.06 3.53 -16.65
CA SER A 7 -6.08 4.62 -16.56
C SER A 7 -4.72 4.16 -17.11
N PRO A 8 -3.83 5.07 -17.53
CA PRO A 8 -2.46 4.72 -17.96
C PRO A 8 -1.64 4.01 -16.88
N ASN A 9 -1.99 4.20 -15.60
CA ASN A 9 -1.34 3.57 -14.47
C ASN A 9 -2.12 2.37 -13.89
N MET A 10 -3.06 1.82 -14.63
CA MET A 10 -3.83 0.64 -14.23
C MET A 10 -4.02 -0.29 -15.43
N ARG A 11 -2.95 -1.06 -15.72
CA ARG A 11 -2.80 -1.80 -16.97
C ARG A 11 -3.19 -3.27 -16.87
N ASN A 12 -3.41 -3.76 -15.64
CA ASN A 12 -3.79 -5.14 -15.39
C ASN A 12 -4.61 -5.27 -14.08
N LEU A 13 -5.17 -6.45 -13.86
CA LEU A 13 -6.01 -6.74 -12.70
C LEU A 13 -5.22 -6.67 -11.38
N THR A 14 -3.95 -7.09 -11.38
CA THR A 14 -3.11 -7.04 -10.16
C THR A 14 -2.96 -5.61 -9.66
N GLN A 15 -2.73 -4.66 -10.56
CA GLN A 15 -2.66 -3.23 -10.24
C GLN A 15 -3.97 -2.72 -9.64
N ALA A 16 -5.10 -3.11 -10.22
CA ALA A 16 -6.43 -2.72 -9.71
C ALA A 16 -6.70 -3.30 -8.32
N ILE A 17 -6.29 -4.53 -8.05
CA ILE A 17 -6.44 -5.17 -6.74
C ILE A 17 -5.56 -4.49 -5.69
N LEU A 18 -4.30 -4.21 -6.00
CA LEU A 18 -3.34 -3.61 -5.06
C LEU A 18 -3.59 -2.11 -4.83
N TYR A 19 -4.20 -1.42 -5.79
CA TYR A 19 -4.39 0.04 -5.76
C TYR A 19 -5.04 0.58 -4.48
N PRO A 20 -6.13 -0.01 -3.91
CA PRO A 20 -6.76 0.55 -2.70
C PRO A 20 -5.83 0.62 -1.49
N GLY A 21 -4.84 -0.25 -1.39
CA GLY A 21 -3.84 -0.23 -0.31
C GLY A 21 -2.59 0.57 -0.68
N ILE A 22 -1.98 0.27 -1.82
CA ILE A 22 -0.72 0.91 -2.23
C ILE A 22 -0.93 2.37 -2.61
N GLY A 23 -2.09 2.70 -3.18
CA GLY A 23 -2.46 4.08 -3.49
C GLY A 23 -2.50 4.99 -2.26
N LEU A 24 -2.80 4.48 -1.07
CA LEU A 24 -2.77 5.26 0.17
C LEU A 24 -1.39 5.88 0.44
N LEU A 25 -0.32 5.22 0.00
CA LEU A 25 1.07 5.67 0.17
C LEU A 25 1.46 6.81 -0.78
N GLU A 26 0.63 7.11 -1.78
CA GLU A 26 1.00 8.00 -2.89
C GLU A 26 1.33 9.42 -2.45
N MET A 27 0.75 9.92 -1.36
CA MET A 27 1.04 11.28 -0.88
C MET A 27 2.26 11.35 0.06
N THR A 28 2.78 10.21 0.50
CA THR A 28 4.00 10.15 1.31
C THR A 28 5.26 10.35 0.45
N HIS A 29 6.44 10.45 1.05
CA HIS A 29 7.70 10.57 0.33
C HIS A 29 8.18 9.22 -0.22
N LEU A 30 7.31 8.55 -0.99
CA LEU A 30 7.50 7.22 -1.57
C LEU A 30 7.01 7.19 -3.01
N SER A 31 7.75 6.54 -3.91
CA SER A 31 7.24 6.17 -5.23
C SER A 31 6.37 4.92 -5.11
N VAL A 32 5.18 4.95 -5.70
CA VAL A 32 4.28 3.80 -5.82
C VAL A 32 4.34 3.18 -7.22
N GLY A 33 5.49 3.29 -7.88
CA GLY A 33 5.74 2.70 -9.19
C GLY A 33 5.18 3.49 -10.38
N ARG A 34 4.57 4.66 -10.19
CA ARG A 34 4.20 5.52 -11.32
C ARG A 34 5.44 5.90 -12.13
N GLY A 35 5.32 5.91 -13.45
CA GLY A 35 6.45 6.11 -14.35
C GLY A 35 7.29 4.85 -14.58
N THR A 36 6.79 3.68 -14.19
CA THR A 36 7.32 2.36 -14.54
C THR A 36 6.26 1.51 -15.26
N ASP A 37 6.59 0.29 -15.65
CA ASP A 37 5.63 -0.63 -16.28
C ASP A 37 4.70 -1.31 -15.26
N THR A 38 5.02 -1.23 -13.96
CA THR A 38 4.33 -1.91 -12.87
C THR A 38 3.83 -0.95 -11.77
N PRO A 39 3.01 0.09 -12.11
CA PRO A 39 2.44 0.98 -11.09
C PRO A 39 1.63 0.18 -10.07
N PHE A 40 1.77 0.53 -8.78
CA PHE A 40 1.12 -0.11 -7.62
C PHE A 40 1.54 -1.56 -7.33
N GLU A 41 2.30 -2.20 -8.21
CA GLU A 41 2.93 -3.50 -7.93
C GLU A 41 4.29 -3.32 -7.28
N ILE A 42 4.92 -2.15 -7.46
CA ILE A 42 6.20 -1.80 -6.85
C ILE A 42 6.09 -0.51 -6.06
N PHE A 43 6.90 -0.40 -5.01
CA PHE A 43 7.09 0.86 -4.31
C PHE A 43 8.51 0.95 -3.74
N GLY A 44 8.99 2.19 -3.56
CA GLY A 44 10.33 2.43 -3.04
C GLY A 44 10.74 3.90 -3.08
N ALA A 45 11.95 4.15 -2.58
CA ALA A 45 12.58 5.47 -2.55
C ALA A 45 14.11 5.36 -2.55
N PRO A 46 14.85 6.44 -2.85
CA PRO A 46 16.32 6.41 -2.80
C PRO A 46 16.90 6.11 -1.42
N TYR A 47 16.20 6.49 -0.34
CA TYR A 47 16.65 6.33 1.06
C TYR A 47 16.41 4.92 1.65
N ILE A 48 15.74 4.02 0.94
CA ILE A 48 15.37 2.69 1.42
C ILE A 48 16.52 1.69 1.22
N ASN A 49 16.68 0.77 2.16
CA ASN A 49 17.40 -0.48 1.97
C ASN A 49 16.38 -1.56 1.53
N HIS A 50 16.40 -1.93 0.25
CA HIS A 50 15.42 -2.83 -0.34
C HIS A 50 15.48 -4.26 0.21
N LEU A 51 16.67 -4.74 0.60
CA LEU A 51 16.83 -6.07 1.20
C LEU A 51 16.20 -6.13 2.59
N GLU A 52 16.52 -5.15 3.44
CA GLU A 52 15.95 -5.01 4.77
C GLU A 52 14.43 -4.84 4.72
N LEU A 53 13.93 -3.97 3.84
CA LEU A 53 12.49 -3.74 3.68
C LEU A 53 11.76 -5.02 3.26
N ALA A 54 12.30 -5.76 2.27
CA ALA A 54 11.70 -7.00 1.82
C ALA A 54 11.68 -8.06 2.92
N GLU A 55 12.75 -8.19 3.70
CA GLU A 55 12.84 -9.10 4.82
C GLU A 55 11.80 -8.77 5.90
N GLU A 56 11.73 -7.51 6.33
CA GLU A 56 10.80 -7.05 7.38
C GLU A 56 9.33 -7.21 6.95
N LEU A 57 9.00 -6.88 5.70
CA LEU A 57 7.65 -7.07 5.17
C LEU A 57 7.27 -8.56 5.05
N ASN A 58 8.20 -9.42 4.63
CA ASN A 58 7.93 -10.87 4.57
C ASN A 58 7.82 -11.50 5.96
N ARG A 59 8.49 -10.97 7.00
CA ARG A 59 8.32 -11.42 8.39
C ARG A 59 6.89 -11.22 8.92
N LEU A 60 6.13 -10.27 8.37
CA LEU A 60 4.72 -10.08 8.73
C LEU A 60 3.86 -11.30 8.36
N ASN A 61 4.33 -12.17 7.46
CA ASN A 61 3.57 -13.28 6.89
C ASN A 61 2.18 -12.84 6.40
N TYR A 62 2.12 -11.64 5.79
CA TYR A 62 0.87 -11.04 5.36
C TYR A 62 0.17 -11.94 4.33
N PRO A 63 -1.14 -12.22 4.50
CA PRO A 63 -1.84 -13.17 3.63
C PRO A 63 -1.93 -12.64 2.18
N GLY A 64 -1.77 -13.56 1.22
CA GLY A 64 -1.97 -13.28 -0.19
C GLY A 64 -0.87 -12.50 -0.90
N VAL A 65 0.24 -12.16 -0.24
CA VAL A 65 1.36 -11.44 -0.88
C VAL A 65 2.74 -11.96 -0.46
N ARG A 66 3.73 -11.67 -1.30
CA ARG A 66 5.17 -11.79 -1.02
C ARG A 66 5.87 -10.54 -1.53
N PHE A 67 6.98 -10.17 -0.90
CA PHE A 67 7.75 -9.00 -1.25
C PHE A 67 9.12 -9.43 -1.77
N VAL A 68 9.46 -8.99 -2.99
CA VAL A 68 10.75 -9.28 -3.64
C VAL A 68 11.54 -7.97 -3.71
N PRO A 69 12.78 -7.92 -3.19
CA PRO A 69 13.59 -6.70 -3.24
C PRO A 69 13.94 -6.36 -4.69
N ILE A 70 13.79 -5.08 -5.05
CA ILE A 70 14.12 -4.56 -6.38
C ILE A 70 14.77 -3.19 -6.32
N GLN A 71 15.40 -2.81 -7.43
CA GLN A 71 15.75 -1.42 -7.74
C GLN A 71 15.02 -1.02 -9.02
N PHE A 72 14.53 0.22 -9.07
CA PHE A 72 13.85 0.75 -10.25
C PHE A 72 14.10 2.24 -10.40
N LYS A 73 13.85 2.75 -11.61
CA LYS A 73 14.06 4.16 -11.94
C LYS A 73 12.82 4.70 -12.62
N PRO A 74 12.00 5.51 -11.92
CA PRO A 74 10.80 6.09 -12.51
C PRO A 74 11.15 7.06 -13.65
N THR A 75 10.34 7.04 -14.71
CA THR A 75 10.44 7.99 -15.84
C THR A 75 9.51 9.19 -15.67
N SER A 76 8.63 9.17 -14.67
CA SER A 76 7.73 10.27 -14.30
C SER A 76 7.31 10.18 -12.84
N SER A 77 6.63 11.21 -12.32
CA SER A 77 6.17 11.28 -10.93
C SER A 77 7.32 11.45 -9.93
N LYS A 78 7.22 10.84 -8.73
CA LYS A 78 8.24 10.97 -7.68
C LYS A 78 9.53 10.27 -8.05
N PHE A 79 10.65 10.90 -7.69
CA PHE A 79 12.00 10.39 -7.92
C PHE A 79 12.31 10.11 -9.40
N VAL A 80 11.72 10.91 -10.32
CA VAL A 80 12.00 10.79 -11.75
C VAL A 80 13.49 10.86 -12.03
N GLY A 81 14.01 9.85 -12.70
CA GLY A 81 15.44 9.77 -13.04
C GLY A 81 16.36 9.33 -11.90
N GLU A 82 15.86 9.14 -10.68
CA GLU A 82 16.64 8.62 -9.55
C GLU A 82 16.46 7.11 -9.40
N THR A 83 17.47 6.44 -8.87
CA THR A 83 17.37 5.02 -8.52
C THR A 83 16.65 4.90 -7.19
N CYS A 84 15.48 4.29 -7.22
CA CYS A 84 14.72 3.89 -6.04
C CYS A 84 15.06 2.46 -5.65
N ASN A 85 15.30 2.23 -4.37
CA ASN A 85 15.35 0.92 -3.75
C ASN A 85 13.98 0.60 -3.17
N GLY A 86 13.48 -0.62 -3.33
CA GLY A 86 12.15 -0.95 -2.86
C GLY A 86 11.80 -2.40 -3.03
N VAL A 87 10.52 -2.68 -3.14
CA VAL A 87 10.00 -4.04 -3.30
C VAL A 87 8.99 -4.12 -4.43
N ASN A 88 8.95 -5.32 -5.05
CA ASN A 88 7.86 -5.77 -5.89
C ASN A 88 6.92 -6.64 -5.03
N ILE A 89 5.62 -6.36 -5.12
CA ILE A 89 4.56 -7.11 -4.44
C ILE A 89 4.10 -8.22 -5.39
N ILE A 90 4.35 -9.45 -5.01
CA ILE A 90 3.82 -10.61 -5.72
C ILE A 90 2.50 -10.99 -5.06
N LEU A 91 1.39 -10.78 -5.76
CA LEU A 91 0.05 -11.18 -5.32
C LEU A 91 -0.08 -12.70 -5.51
N THR A 92 -0.05 -13.46 -4.41
CA THR A 92 -0.10 -14.92 -4.41
C THR A 92 -1.51 -15.48 -4.22
N ASP A 93 -2.38 -14.72 -3.53
CA ASP A 93 -3.78 -15.07 -3.32
C ASP A 93 -4.63 -13.80 -3.28
N ARG A 94 -5.32 -13.50 -4.36
CA ARG A 94 -6.13 -12.28 -4.50
C ARG A 94 -7.42 -12.31 -3.68
N GLU A 95 -7.95 -13.49 -3.38
CA GLU A 95 -9.22 -13.65 -2.65
C GLU A 95 -9.01 -13.44 -1.13
N ASN A 96 -7.80 -13.73 -0.63
CA ASN A 96 -7.46 -13.66 0.78
C ASN A 96 -6.41 -12.56 1.10
N CYS A 97 -6.38 -11.48 0.31
CA CYS A 97 -5.50 -10.33 0.55
C CYS A 97 -6.31 -9.09 0.96
N PRO A 98 -6.41 -8.75 2.26
CA PRO A 98 -7.05 -7.51 2.73
C PRO A 98 -6.20 -6.28 2.36
N VAL A 99 -6.34 -5.78 1.14
CA VAL A 99 -5.39 -4.84 0.51
C VAL A 99 -5.30 -3.50 1.25
N VAL A 100 -6.39 -2.97 1.80
CA VAL A 100 -6.36 -1.73 2.59
C VAL A 100 -5.52 -1.91 3.84
N ASN A 101 -5.71 -3.02 4.56
CA ASN A 101 -4.92 -3.36 5.75
C ASN A 101 -3.43 -3.58 5.38
N LEU A 102 -3.16 -4.13 4.18
CA LEU A 102 -1.81 -4.23 3.64
C LEU A 102 -1.13 -2.85 3.53
N GLY A 103 -1.86 -1.83 3.05
CA GLY A 103 -1.36 -0.46 2.99
C GLY A 103 -0.97 0.09 4.38
N ILE A 104 -1.76 -0.24 5.42
CA ILE A 104 -1.44 0.15 6.80
C ILE A 104 -0.21 -0.60 7.34
N ALA A 105 -0.12 -1.91 7.08
CA ALA A 105 1.03 -2.73 7.49
C ALA A 105 2.34 -2.24 6.85
N ILE A 106 2.29 -1.88 5.56
CA ILE A 106 3.43 -1.28 4.84
C ILE A 106 3.79 0.09 5.44
N ALA A 107 2.80 0.97 5.67
CA ALA A 107 3.03 2.29 6.26
C ALA A 107 3.64 2.19 7.67
N HIS A 108 3.15 1.26 8.50
CA HIS A 108 3.72 0.96 9.82
C HIS A 108 5.19 0.54 9.70
N THR A 109 5.52 -0.39 8.81
CA THR A 109 6.89 -0.89 8.61
C THR A 109 7.81 0.21 8.11
N LEU A 110 7.36 1.01 7.12
CA LEU A 110 8.14 2.12 6.58
C LEU A 110 8.38 3.22 7.63
N ASN A 111 7.37 3.55 8.44
CA ASN A 111 7.53 4.53 9.51
C ASN A 111 8.54 4.06 10.56
N ARG A 112 8.48 2.80 10.96
CA ARG A 112 9.42 2.21 11.93
C ARG A 112 10.85 2.19 11.43
N LEU A 113 11.07 1.88 10.15
CA LEU A 113 12.42 1.72 9.58
C LEU A 113 13.02 3.04 9.10
N TYR A 114 12.20 3.94 8.56
CA TYR A 114 12.70 5.06 7.76
C TYR A 114 12.18 6.44 8.18
N ALA A 115 11.55 6.59 9.36
CA ALA A 115 11.27 7.93 9.89
C ALA A 115 12.59 8.67 10.18
N PRO A 116 12.70 9.98 9.91
CA PRO A 116 11.66 10.87 9.39
C PRO A 116 11.55 10.93 7.85
N ASN A 117 12.36 10.15 7.10
CA ASN A 117 12.37 10.20 5.65
C ASN A 117 11.02 9.75 5.04
N PHE A 118 10.37 8.75 5.66
CA PHE A 118 8.98 8.39 5.37
C PHE A 118 8.05 9.30 6.17
N ASP A 119 7.39 10.23 5.48
CA ASP A 119 6.47 11.19 6.10
C ASP A 119 5.08 10.57 6.30
N ILE A 120 4.87 9.99 7.49
CA ILE A 120 3.61 9.34 7.85
C ILE A 120 2.43 10.31 7.90
N GLN A 121 2.64 11.61 8.17
CA GLN A 121 1.58 12.61 8.21
C GLN A 121 0.91 12.77 6.83
N ASN A 122 1.69 12.70 5.76
CA ASN A 122 1.15 12.76 4.41
C ASN A 122 0.32 11.52 4.02
N PHE A 123 0.48 10.40 4.72
CA PHE A 123 -0.38 9.21 4.54
C PHE A 123 -1.84 9.52 4.84
N ASN A 124 -2.11 10.42 5.82
CA ASN A 124 -3.48 10.83 6.16
C ASN A 124 -4.19 11.59 5.03
N ARG A 125 -3.47 12.12 4.05
CA ARG A 125 -4.12 12.82 2.92
C ARG A 125 -5.07 11.94 2.12
N LEU A 126 -4.80 10.62 2.08
CA LEU A 126 -5.64 9.64 1.40
C LEU A 126 -6.37 8.71 2.37
N LEU A 127 -5.75 8.32 3.47
CA LEU A 127 -6.41 7.50 4.49
C LEU A 127 -7.58 8.20 5.16
N LYS A 128 -7.47 9.53 5.40
CA LYS A 128 -8.51 10.36 6.05
C LYS A 128 -8.94 9.86 7.44
N HIS A 129 -7.98 9.28 8.18
CA HIS A 129 -8.21 8.73 9.52
C HIS A 129 -7.12 9.22 10.49
N PRO A 130 -7.27 10.44 11.07
CA PRO A 130 -6.24 11.05 11.91
C PRO A 130 -5.83 10.22 13.13
N GLU A 131 -6.78 9.49 13.73
CA GLU A 131 -6.46 8.65 14.89
C GLU A 131 -5.54 7.48 14.53
N ALA A 132 -5.74 6.85 13.36
CA ALA A 132 -4.83 5.82 12.88
C ALA A 132 -3.41 6.36 12.67
N ILE A 133 -3.25 7.61 12.22
CA ILE A 133 -1.94 8.24 12.09
C ILE A 133 -1.27 8.42 13.45
N LYS A 134 -2.00 8.93 14.44
CA LYS A 134 -1.47 9.08 15.81
C LYS A 134 -1.05 7.73 16.42
N GLU A 135 -1.80 6.68 16.13
CA GLU A 135 -1.46 5.34 16.61
C GLU A 135 -0.23 4.77 15.89
N LEU A 136 -0.10 4.97 14.57
CA LEU A 136 1.09 4.63 13.80
C LEU A 136 2.34 5.35 14.33
N GLU A 137 2.24 6.64 14.65
CA GLU A 137 3.33 7.43 15.23
C GLU A 137 3.74 6.93 16.61
N ARG A 138 2.80 6.43 17.40
CA ARG A 138 3.07 5.82 18.71
C ARG A 138 3.62 4.40 18.61
N GLY A 139 3.79 3.87 17.40
CA GLY A 139 4.29 2.52 17.16
C GLY A 139 3.26 1.42 17.49
N GLN A 140 1.97 1.74 17.50
CA GLN A 140 0.94 0.71 17.64
C GLN A 140 0.93 -0.22 16.43
N SER A 141 0.69 -1.50 16.68
CA SER A 141 0.68 -2.50 15.60
C SER A 141 -0.44 -2.25 14.61
N TRP A 142 -0.17 -2.54 13.34
CA TRP A 142 -1.14 -2.37 12.26
C TRP A 142 -2.41 -3.21 12.46
N GLU A 143 -2.28 -4.40 13.09
CA GLU A 143 -3.42 -5.27 13.42
C GLU A 143 -4.38 -4.59 14.39
N ARG A 144 -3.84 -3.96 15.45
CA ARG A 144 -4.66 -3.24 16.42
C ARG A 144 -5.36 -2.05 15.77
N ILE A 145 -4.65 -1.30 14.94
CA ILE A 145 -5.20 -0.15 14.21
C ILE A 145 -6.35 -0.59 13.30
N THR A 146 -6.15 -1.64 12.50
CA THR A 146 -7.18 -2.13 11.57
C THR A 146 -8.35 -2.82 12.28
N ALA A 147 -8.14 -3.41 13.45
CA ALA A 147 -9.21 -3.96 14.27
C ALA A 147 -10.12 -2.88 14.87
N SER A 148 -9.60 -1.67 15.13
CA SER A 148 -10.36 -0.60 15.79
C SER A 148 -11.56 -0.09 14.97
N TRP A 149 -11.52 -0.19 13.65
CA TRP A 149 -12.61 0.26 12.76
C TRP A 149 -13.50 -0.87 12.23
N GLN A 150 -13.30 -2.11 12.68
CA GLN A 150 -14.02 -3.27 12.15
C GLN A 150 -15.53 -3.16 12.36
N SER A 151 -15.96 -2.67 13.53
CA SER A 151 -17.40 -2.47 13.83
C SER A 151 -18.06 -1.44 12.89
N GLU A 152 -17.35 -0.35 12.57
CA GLU A 152 -17.86 0.66 11.64
C GLU A 152 -17.98 0.13 10.21
N ILE A 153 -17.05 -0.75 9.80
CA ILE A 153 -17.12 -1.43 8.50
C ILE A 153 -18.31 -2.38 8.45
N GLU A 154 -18.56 -3.13 9.52
CA GLU A 154 -19.72 -4.03 9.64
C GLU A 154 -21.05 -3.25 9.57
N ASP A 155 -21.15 -2.15 10.31
CA ASP A 155 -22.31 -1.25 10.26
C ASP A 155 -22.52 -0.67 8.85
N PHE A 156 -21.42 -0.30 8.17
CA PHE A 156 -21.51 0.17 6.79
C PHE A 156 -21.99 -0.94 5.84
N HIS A 157 -21.54 -2.18 6.02
CA HIS A 157 -21.98 -3.31 5.22
C HIS A 157 -23.51 -3.54 5.38
N ILE A 158 -24.03 -3.41 6.60
CA ILE A 158 -25.46 -3.51 6.84
C ILE A 158 -26.22 -2.36 6.13
N ARG A 159 -25.75 -1.12 6.31
CA ARG A 159 -26.39 0.07 5.71
C ARG A 159 -26.39 0.05 4.19
N ARG A 160 -25.30 -0.40 3.55
CA ARG A 160 -25.19 -0.42 2.08
C ARG A 160 -26.01 -1.52 1.42
N LYS A 161 -26.34 -2.61 2.16
CA LYS A 161 -26.99 -3.81 1.62
C LYS A 161 -28.24 -3.53 0.77
N PRO A 162 -29.18 -2.61 1.18
CA PRO A 162 -30.37 -2.30 0.40
C PRO A 162 -30.07 -1.61 -0.95
N PHE A 163 -28.89 -1.03 -1.12
CA PHE A 163 -28.49 -0.27 -2.30
C PHE A 163 -27.68 -1.09 -3.31
N LEU A 164 -27.33 -2.35 -2.97
CA LEU A 164 -26.59 -3.20 -3.88
C LEU A 164 -27.48 -3.72 -4.99
N ILE A 165 -27.12 -3.42 -6.25
CA ILE A 165 -27.81 -3.89 -7.46
C ILE A 165 -27.44 -5.36 -7.73
N TYR A 166 -26.19 -5.73 -7.48
CA TYR A 166 -25.68 -7.10 -7.63
C TYR A 166 -25.51 -7.73 -6.25
N LYS A 167 -25.95 -8.97 -6.12
CA LYS A 167 -25.86 -9.80 -4.89
C LYS A 167 -24.64 -10.72 -4.96
#